data_cb4645b338a10bd90e47d3db49da5a50
#
_entry.id   cb4645b338a10bd90e47d3db49da5a50
#
_cell.length_a   1.000
_cell.length_b   1.000
_cell.length_c   1.000
_cell.angle_alpha   90.00
_cell.angle_beta   90.00
_cell.angle_gamma   90.00
#
_symmetry.space_group_name_H-M   'P 1'
#
loop_
_entity.id
_entity.type
_entity.pdbx_description
1 polymer ?
#
loop_
_entity_poly.entity_id
_entity_poly.type
_entity_poly.pdbx_seq_one_letter_code
_entity_poly.pdbx_strand_id
1 'polypeptide(L)'
;MRRNFEWPKLLTADGRGIAFGGDYNPDQWSEDIWDDDIRLMKQAGVNTVALAIFSWDRIQPTEDRWDFGWLDRIIDKLGNAGIAVDLASATATAPLWLYESHPEVLPRDKYGHPVNAGSRQSWSPTSPVFKEYALTLCRKLAERYGTNPYVTAWHMGNEYGWNNREDYSDNALDAFRAWCRRKYGTIGALNQAWGTTFWGQEMNGFDEVLIPRFMGADSMVNPGQKLDFERFGNDMLLDFYKAERDAIAEICPDKPFTTNFMVSTDQCCMDYAAWAEEVNFVSNDHYFHEGESHLDELACSDALMDSLALGKPWYVMEHSTSAVQWKPLNTRKRKGETVRDSLAHVAMGADAINFFQWRASAFGAESFHSAMVPHAGEDTKLFRQVCELGASLHTLADAGVQGTELAHSDTAILFSAESEWATRSQTLPSMKLNHWHDVRDWYRAFLNAGSRADIVPLAYDWSSYKTVVLPTVLILSAADTQRLADFAA
;
A
#
# COMPACT_ATOMS: atom_id res chain seq x y z
N MET A 1 14.24 -7.97 8.91
CA MET A 1 15.58 -8.00 8.27
C MET A 1 15.35 -8.09 6.76
N ARG A 2 15.63 -7.04 6.02
CA ARG A 2 15.47 -7.04 4.55
C ARG A 2 16.29 -8.17 3.95
N ARG A 3 15.63 -9.10 3.26
CA ARG A 3 16.32 -10.13 2.50
C ARG A 3 16.81 -9.50 1.20
N ASN A 4 18.08 -9.72 0.85
CA ASN A 4 18.61 -9.31 -0.46
C ASN A 4 18.09 -10.28 -1.51
N PHE A 5 16.98 -9.92 -2.16
CA PHE A 5 16.60 -10.57 -3.41
C PHE A 5 17.30 -9.84 -4.57
N GLU A 6 17.69 -10.61 -5.58
CA GLU A 6 18.20 -10.01 -6.80
C GLU A 6 17.05 -9.42 -7.62
N TRP A 7 16.91 -8.12 -7.58
CA TRP A 7 16.08 -7.38 -8.50
C TRP A 7 16.73 -7.42 -9.90
N PRO A 8 16.01 -7.58 -10.99
CA PRO A 8 14.59 -7.77 -11.27
C PRO A 8 14.14 -9.24 -11.42
N LYS A 9 14.96 -10.24 -11.10
CA LYS A 9 14.59 -11.66 -11.17
C LYS A 9 13.34 -12.00 -10.35
N LEU A 10 12.92 -11.07 -9.50
CA LEU A 10 11.75 -11.21 -8.65
C LEU A 10 10.43 -11.10 -9.41
N LEU A 11 10.39 -10.32 -10.51
CA LEU A 11 9.12 -9.90 -11.10
C LEU A 11 8.97 -10.27 -12.58
N THR A 12 9.99 -10.83 -13.20
CA THR A 12 9.93 -11.30 -14.59
C THR A 12 10.33 -12.75 -14.70
N ALA A 13 9.73 -13.48 -15.64
CA ALA A 13 9.92 -14.91 -15.77
C ALA A 13 11.38 -15.32 -16.13
N ASP A 14 12.08 -14.49 -16.88
CA ASP A 14 13.48 -14.70 -17.30
C ASP A 14 14.48 -13.87 -16.50
N GLY A 15 13.99 -13.08 -15.52
CA GLY A 15 14.81 -12.21 -14.69
C GLY A 15 15.41 -11.02 -15.40
N ARG A 16 14.84 -10.59 -16.52
CA ARG A 16 15.34 -9.49 -17.35
C ARG A 16 14.25 -8.48 -17.63
N GLY A 17 14.70 -7.25 -17.87
CA GLY A 17 13.84 -6.14 -18.25
C GLY A 17 13.18 -5.46 -17.05
N ILE A 18 12.67 -4.27 -17.28
CA ILE A 18 11.77 -3.57 -16.35
C ILE A 18 10.45 -4.33 -16.33
N ALA A 19 9.92 -4.64 -15.13
CA ALA A 19 8.66 -5.35 -15.02
C ALA A 19 7.51 -4.45 -15.51
N PHE A 20 6.61 -5.00 -16.32
CA PHE A 20 5.51 -4.26 -16.92
C PHE A 20 4.24 -5.10 -17.02
N GLY A 21 3.15 -4.55 -16.51
CA GLY A 21 1.85 -5.22 -16.57
C GLY A 21 0.75 -4.50 -15.80
N GLY A 22 -0.07 -5.25 -15.10
CA GLY A 22 -1.17 -4.70 -14.30
C GLY A 22 -1.90 -5.77 -13.50
N ASP A 23 -2.84 -5.33 -12.71
CA ASP A 23 -3.77 -6.20 -12.01
C ASP A 23 -4.62 -6.96 -13.00
N TYR A 24 -4.53 -8.26 -12.96
CA TYR A 24 -5.28 -9.13 -13.85
C TYR A 24 -6.38 -9.88 -13.08
N ASN A 25 -7.62 -9.63 -13.47
CA ASN A 25 -8.83 -10.19 -12.86
C ASN A 25 -9.54 -11.15 -13.83
N PRO A 26 -8.94 -12.32 -14.18
CA PRO A 26 -9.52 -13.27 -15.12
C PRO A 26 -10.81 -13.90 -14.61
N ASP A 27 -11.03 -13.89 -13.30
CA ASP A 27 -12.22 -14.37 -12.62
C ASP A 27 -13.48 -13.55 -12.94
N GLN A 28 -13.33 -12.32 -13.44
CA GLN A 28 -14.43 -11.47 -13.95
C GLN A 28 -14.89 -11.87 -15.36
N TRP A 29 -14.15 -12.76 -16.05
CA TRP A 29 -14.36 -13.08 -17.46
C TRP A 29 -14.47 -14.60 -17.68
N SER A 30 -15.12 -14.98 -18.78
CA SER A 30 -15.11 -16.38 -19.23
C SER A 30 -13.72 -16.79 -19.75
N GLU A 31 -13.40 -18.08 -19.64
CA GLU A 31 -12.04 -18.57 -19.96
C GLU A 31 -11.64 -18.41 -21.44
N ASP A 32 -12.60 -18.23 -22.34
CA ASP A 32 -12.34 -17.93 -23.77
C ASP A 32 -11.70 -16.54 -23.98
N ILE A 33 -11.90 -15.60 -23.04
CA ILE A 33 -11.26 -14.28 -23.08
C ILE A 33 -9.78 -14.35 -22.67
N TRP A 34 -9.37 -15.32 -21.86
CA TRP A 34 -8.00 -15.40 -21.35
C TRP A 34 -6.96 -15.58 -22.46
N ASP A 35 -7.26 -16.33 -23.52
CA ASP A 35 -6.34 -16.51 -24.65
C ASP A 35 -6.18 -15.20 -25.44
N ASP A 36 -7.24 -14.41 -25.57
CA ASP A 36 -7.17 -13.07 -26.15
C ASP A 36 -6.39 -12.11 -25.27
N ASP A 37 -6.61 -12.15 -23.96
CA ASP A 37 -5.85 -11.36 -22.99
C ASP A 37 -4.34 -11.61 -23.08
N ILE A 38 -3.94 -12.88 -23.10
CA ILE A 38 -2.52 -13.27 -23.22
C ILE A 38 -1.94 -12.84 -24.57
N ARG A 39 -2.70 -12.97 -25.65
CA ARG A 39 -2.29 -12.45 -26.97
C ARG A 39 -2.02 -10.95 -26.92
N LEU A 40 -2.93 -10.17 -26.30
CA LEU A 40 -2.81 -8.73 -26.14
C LEU A 40 -1.69 -8.35 -25.18
N MET A 41 -1.49 -9.09 -24.08
CA MET A 41 -0.37 -8.89 -23.15
C MET A 41 0.96 -9.03 -23.87
N LYS A 42 1.14 -10.05 -24.71
CA LYS A 42 2.34 -10.23 -25.53
C LYS A 42 2.53 -9.09 -26.54
N GLN A 43 1.45 -8.63 -27.17
CA GLN A 43 1.48 -7.49 -28.09
C GLN A 43 1.90 -6.20 -27.38
N ALA A 44 1.48 -6.01 -26.16
CA ALA A 44 1.82 -4.84 -25.33
C ALA A 44 3.21 -4.92 -24.69
N GLY A 45 3.86 -6.09 -24.72
CA GLY A 45 5.15 -6.32 -24.05
C GLY A 45 5.04 -6.55 -22.55
N VAL A 46 3.87 -6.98 -22.07
CA VAL A 46 3.64 -7.34 -20.65
C VAL A 46 4.47 -8.58 -20.31
N ASN A 47 5.16 -8.55 -19.18
CA ASN A 47 6.02 -9.62 -18.68
C ASN A 47 5.71 -10.06 -17.24
N THR A 48 4.80 -9.35 -16.55
CA THR A 48 4.32 -9.68 -15.21
C THR A 48 2.87 -9.26 -15.03
N VAL A 49 2.14 -9.91 -14.12
CA VAL A 49 0.79 -9.49 -13.68
C VAL A 49 0.63 -9.75 -12.18
N ALA A 50 -0.10 -8.88 -11.49
CA ALA A 50 -0.65 -9.19 -10.17
C ALA A 50 -1.96 -9.97 -10.34
N LEU A 51 -2.13 -11.07 -9.61
CA LEU A 51 -3.21 -12.03 -9.86
C LEU A 51 -3.93 -12.41 -8.57
N ALA A 52 -5.24 -12.58 -8.66
CA ALA A 52 -6.13 -13.10 -7.61
C ALA A 52 -6.30 -12.20 -6.38
N ILE A 53 -6.11 -10.88 -6.49
CA ILE A 53 -6.16 -9.92 -5.37
C ILE A 53 -7.50 -10.00 -4.61
N PHE A 54 -8.61 -10.15 -5.32
CA PHE A 54 -9.97 -10.16 -4.75
C PHE A 54 -10.70 -11.52 -4.91
N SER A 55 -9.97 -12.60 -5.18
CA SER A 55 -10.54 -13.86 -5.65
C SER A 55 -10.81 -14.91 -4.56
N TRP A 56 -10.87 -14.52 -3.27
CA TRP A 56 -11.10 -15.47 -2.18
C TRP A 56 -12.39 -16.29 -2.35
N ASP A 57 -13.49 -15.63 -2.74
CA ASP A 57 -14.77 -16.30 -2.97
C ASP A 57 -14.74 -17.34 -4.11
N ARG A 58 -13.90 -17.10 -5.13
CA ARG A 58 -13.67 -18.07 -6.23
C ARG A 58 -12.77 -19.22 -5.79
N ILE A 59 -11.81 -18.96 -4.90
CA ILE A 59 -10.90 -19.98 -4.35
C ILE A 59 -11.62 -20.80 -3.28
N GLN A 60 -12.46 -20.17 -2.45
CA GLN A 60 -13.23 -20.82 -1.38
C GLN A 60 -14.70 -20.38 -1.45
N PRO A 61 -15.50 -20.94 -2.37
CA PRO A 61 -16.89 -20.54 -2.58
C PRO A 61 -17.84 -20.90 -1.44
N THR A 62 -17.47 -21.84 -0.58
CA THR A 62 -18.14 -22.14 0.70
C THR A 62 -17.08 -22.50 1.74
N GLU A 63 -17.45 -22.50 3.02
CA GLU A 63 -16.53 -22.79 4.11
C GLU A 63 -15.72 -24.09 3.90
N ASP A 64 -16.37 -25.16 3.43
CA ASP A 64 -15.77 -26.48 3.26
C ASP A 64 -15.25 -26.78 1.84
N ARG A 65 -15.51 -25.88 0.88
CA ARG A 65 -15.20 -26.15 -0.53
C ARG A 65 -14.09 -25.24 -1.05
N TRP A 66 -13.07 -25.86 -1.66
CA TRP A 66 -11.95 -25.18 -2.31
C TRP A 66 -11.96 -25.46 -3.81
N ASP A 67 -11.72 -24.43 -4.63
CA ASP A 67 -11.64 -24.52 -6.10
C ASP A 67 -10.43 -23.74 -6.62
N PHE A 68 -9.33 -24.45 -6.83
CA PHE A 68 -8.10 -23.89 -7.41
C PHE A 68 -7.99 -24.12 -8.92
N GLY A 69 -8.92 -24.90 -9.51
CA GLY A 69 -8.77 -25.37 -10.90
C GLY A 69 -8.70 -24.25 -11.93
N TRP A 70 -9.43 -23.18 -11.74
CA TRP A 70 -9.36 -22.00 -12.61
C TRP A 70 -8.03 -21.27 -12.46
N LEU A 71 -7.53 -21.13 -11.22
CA LEU A 71 -6.28 -20.45 -10.92
C LEU A 71 -5.05 -21.22 -11.45
N ASP A 72 -5.08 -22.55 -11.36
CA ASP A 72 -4.06 -23.40 -11.99
C ASP A 72 -3.96 -23.14 -13.48
N ARG A 73 -5.10 -23.15 -14.18
CA ARG A 73 -5.14 -22.98 -15.63
C ARG A 73 -4.63 -21.62 -16.09
N ILE A 74 -4.99 -20.55 -15.38
CA ILE A 74 -4.54 -19.23 -15.78
C ILE A 74 -3.05 -19.00 -15.47
N ILE A 75 -2.54 -19.48 -14.34
CA ILE A 75 -1.11 -19.42 -14.01
C ILE A 75 -0.30 -20.18 -15.06
N ASP A 76 -0.73 -21.39 -15.45
CA ASP A 76 -0.05 -22.17 -16.48
C ASP A 76 -0.08 -21.46 -17.85
N LYS A 77 -1.20 -20.85 -18.24
CA LYS A 77 -1.32 -20.09 -19.48
C LYS A 77 -0.38 -18.87 -19.50
N LEU A 78 -0.34 -18.09 -18.42
CA LEU A 78 0.55 -16.93 -18.28
C LEU A 78 2.02 -17.36 -18.32
N GLY A 79 2.42 -18.34 -17.50
CA GLY A 79 3.78 -18.82 -17.43
C GLY A 79 4.28 -19.40 -18.75
N ASN A 80 3.46 -20.19 -19.47
CA ASN A 80 3.78 -20.70 -20.80
C ASN A 80 3.91 -19.59 -21.86
N ALA A 81 3.31 -18.43 -21.61
CA ALA A 81 3.46 -17.24 -22.44
C ALA A 81 4.67 -16.38 -22.07
N GLY A 82 5.42 -16.73 -21.01
CA GLY A 82 6.57 -15.97 -20.50
C GLY A 82 6.17 -14.79 -19.62
N ILE A 83 4.97 -14.81 -19.04
CA ILE A 83 4.45 -13.77 -18.14
C ILE A 83 4.53 -14.30 -16.70
N ALA A 84 5.27 -13.61 -15.84
CA ALA A 84 5.40 -13.92 -14.43
C ALA A 84 4.13 -13.53 -13.66
N VAL A 85 3.92 -14.18 -12.53
CA VAL A 85 2.78 -13.94 -11.65
C VAL A 85 3.27 -13.48 -10.29
N ASP A 86 2.82 -12.28 -9.89
CA ASP A 86 2.82 -11.79 -8.52
C ASP A 86 1.48 -12.22 -7.89
N LEU A 87 1.50 -13.30 -7.09
CA LEU A 87 0.28 -13.95 -6.62
C LEU A 87 -0.18 -13.34 -5.29
N ALA A 88 -1.42 -12.86 -5.28
CA ALA A 88 -1.99 -12.27 -4.08
C ALA A 88 -2.44 -13.33 -3.05
N SER A 89 -2.42 -12.94 -1.76
CA SER A 89 -3.02 -13.72 -0.67
C SER A 89 -4.56 -13.77 -0.74
N ALA A 90 -5.17 -12.94 -1.60
CA ALA A 90 -6.60 -12.78 -1.82
C ALA A 90 -7.42 -12.34 -0.58
N THR A 91 -6.77 -11.92 0.49
CA THR A 91 -7.41 -11.59 1.78
C THR A 91 -8.00 -10.19 1.85
N ALA A 92 -7.81 -9.38 0.81
CA ALA A 92 -8.37 -8.02 0.72
C ALA A 92 -9.90 -8.01 0.80
N THR A 93 -10.56 -9.04 0.27
CA THR A 93 -12.02 -9.19 0.30
C THR A 93 -12.40 -10.61 0.70
N ALA A 94 -13.04 -10.75 1.86
CA ALA A 94 -13.54 -12.03 2.31
C ALA A 94 -14.85 -12.43 1.59
N PRO A 95 -15.12 -13.74 1.43
CA PRO A 95 -16.36 -14.22 0.84
C PRO A 95 -17.57 -13.93 1.74
N LEU A 96 -18.74 -13.73 1.14
CA LEU A 96 -19.96 -13.36 1.86
C LEU A 96 -20.41 -14.40 2.91
N TRP A 97 -20.13 -15.69 2.68
CA TRP A 97 -20.45 -16.73 3.66
C TRP A 97 -19.72 -16.53 4.99
N LEU A 98 -18.50 -15.95 4.98
CA LEU A 98 -17.73 -15.68 6.20
C LEU A 98 -18.41 -14.59 7.04
N TYR A 99 -18.91 -13.53 6.41
CA TYR A 99 -19.62 -12.46 7.11
C TYR A 99 -21.00 -12.91 7.64
N GLU A 100 -21.66 -13.83 6.92
CA GLU A 100 -22.94 -14.40 7.32
C GLU A 100 -22.77 -15.31 8.54
N SER A 101 -21.74 -16.18 8.53
CA SER A 101 -21.46 -17.12 9.62
C SER A 101 -20.83 -16.44 10.84
N HIS A 102 -20.04 -15.38 10.62
CA HIS A 102 -19.24 -14.70 11.63
C HIS A 102 -19.36 -13.17 11.54
N PRO A 103 -20.52 -12.59 11.85
CA PRO A 103 -20.76 -11.14 11.76
C PRO A 103 -19.83 -10.32 12.69
N GLU A 104 -19.23 -10.94 13.70
CA GLU A 104 -18.26 -10.33 14.59
C GLU A 104 -16.91 -10.00 13.91
N VAL A 105 -16.67 -10.47 12.68
CA VAL A 105 -15.48 -10.10 11.90
C VAL A 105 -15.59 -8.69 11.32
N LEU A 106 -16.80 -8.12 11.24
CA LEU A 106 -17.01 -6.79 10.68
C LEU A 106 -16.39 -5.71 11.57
N PRO A 107 -15.66 -4.74 11.01
CA PRO A 107 -15.22 -3.57 11.74
C PRO A 107 -16.41 -2.66 12.05
N ARG A 108 -16.24 -1.73 12.97
CA ARG A 108 -17.25 -0.71 13.29
C ARG A 108 -16.71 0.68 13.01
N ASP A 109 -17.61 1.57 12.58
CA ASP A 109 -17.31 2.99 12.48
C ASP A 109 -17.27 3.64 13.90
N LYS A 110 -16.85 4.92 13.97
CA LYS A 110 -16.77 5.65 15.23
C LYS A 110 -18.12 5.84 15.93
N TYR A 111 -19.25 5.63 15.24
CA TYR A 111 -20.60 5.68 15.80
C TYR A 111 -21.10 4.31 16.30
N GLY A 112 -20.30 3.26 16.08
CA GLY A 112 -20.62 1.90 16.47
C GLY A 112 -21.42 1.11 15.44
N HIS A 113 -21.66 1.64 14.25
CA HIS A 113 -22.33 0.90 13.19
C HIS A 113 -21.37 -0.09 12.54
N PRO A 114 -21.80 -1.31 12.21
CA PRO A 114 -20.95 -2.25 11.47
C PRO A 114 -20.68 -1.70 10.06
N VAL A 115 -19.44 -1.81 9.61
CA VAL A 115 -19.05 -1.59 8.23
C VAL A 115 -19.38 -2.87 7.47
N ASN A 116 -20.51 -2.86 6.78
CA ASN A 116 -21.06 -4.06 6.15
C ASN A 116 -20.18 -4.56 4.98
N ALA A 117 -20.31 -5.87 4.69
CA ALA A 117 -19.76 -6.49 3.49
C ALA A 117 -20.32 -5.86 2.21
N GLY A 118 -19.61 -6.01 1.10
CA GLY A 118 -19.97 -5.46 -0.21
C GLY A 118 -18.93 -4.49 -0.76
N SER A 119 -17.88 -4.23 0.00
CA SER A 119 -16.66 -3.56 -0.40
C SER A 119 -15.45 -4.35 0.07
N ARG A 120 -14.25 -3.93 -0.33
CA ARG A 120 -12.99 -4.52 0.15
C ARG A 120 -12.68 -4.07 1.59
N GLN A 121 -11.89 -4.87 2.32
CA GLN A 121 -11.44 -4.59 3.70
C GLN A 121 -12.57 -4.35 4.71
N SER A 122 -13.73 -4.98 4.53
CA SER A 122 -14.82 -4.96 5.51
C SER A 122 -14.59 -5.98 6.63
N TRP A 123 -13.37 -6.06 7.14
CA TRP A 123 -12.97 -6.98 8.20
C TRP A 123 -12.11 -6.27 9.25
N SER A 124 -12.28 -6.67 10.52
CA SER A 124 -11.50 -6.16 11.63
C SER A 124 -10.11 -6.81 11.64
N PRO A 125 -9.01 -6.03 11.60
CA PRO A 125 -7.64 -6.57 11.67
C PRO A 125 -7.35 -7.25 13.03
N THR A 126 -8.18 -6.99 14.02
CA THR A 126 -8.06 -7.56 15.37
C THR A 126 -8.98 -8.76 15.62
N SER A 127 -9.79 -9.16 14.63
CA SER A 127 -10.66 -10.32 14.73
C SER A 127 -9.85 -11.62 14.70
N PRO A 128 -9.87 -12.44 15.77
CA PRO A 128 -9.19 -13.73 15.76
C PRO A 128 -9.81 -14.71 14.75
N VAL A 129 -11.11 -14.64 14.54
CA VAL A 129 -11.85 -15.48 13.58
C VAL A 129 -11.42 -15.15 12.16
N PHE A 130 -11.45 -13.86 11.77
CA PHE A 130 -10.97 -13.46 10.43
C PHE A 130 -9.53 -13.89 10.20
N LYS A 131 -8.66 -13.67 11.18
CA LYS A 131 -7.25 -14.04 11.10
C LYS A 131 -7.06 -15.55 10.87
N GLU A 132 -7.81 -16.41 11.55
CA GLU A 132 -7.73 -17.87 11.37
C GLU A 132 -8.08 -18.29 9.93
N TYR A 133 -9.17 -17.77 9.37
CA TYR A 133 -9.59 -18.07 7.99
C TYR A 133 -8.58 -17.52 6.97
N ALA A 134 -8.11 -16.29 7.14
CA ALA A 134 -7.12 -15.67 6.25
C ALA A 134 -5.79 -16.45 6.24
N LEU A 135 -5.26 -16.84 7.40
CA LEU A 135 -4.03 -17.63 7.48
C LEU A 135 -4.22 -19.06 6.92
N THR A 136 -5.42 -19.62 7.03
CA THR A 136 -5.74 -20.91 6.38
C THR A 136 -5.71 -20.79 4.86
N LEU A 137 -6.28 -19.73 4.29
CA LEU A 137 -6.18 -19.44 2.86
C LEU A 137 -4.71 -19.27 2.43
N CYS A 138 -3.94 -18.46 3.15
CA CYS A 138 -2.51 -18.22 2.88
C CYS A 138 -1.72 -19.53 2.81
N ARG A 139 -1.89 -20.45 3.79
CA ARG A 139 -1.22 -21.74 3.80
C ARG A 139 -1.63 -22.61 2.59
N LYS A 140 -2.91 -22.65 2.25
CA LYS A 140 -3.39 -23.43 1.08
C LYS A 140 -2.85 -22.91 -0.24
N LEU A 141 -2.75 -21.58 -0.39
CA LEU A 141 -2.10 -20.97 -1.55
C LEU A 141 -0.60 -21.33 -1.60
N ALA A 142 0.10 -21.25 -0.47
CA ALA A 142 1.51 -21.59 -0.37
C ALA A 142 1.78 -23.07 -0.65
N GLU A 143 0.97 -23.98 -0.09
CA GLU A 143 1.06 -25.44 -0.34
C GLU A 143 0.92 -25.76 -1.83
N ARG A 144 0.06 -25.01 -2.54
CA ARG A 144 -0.21 -25.28 -3.96
C ARG A 144 0.77 -24.58 -4.89
N TYR A 145 1.08 -23.32 -4.64
CA TYR A 145 1.83 -22.47 -5.57
C TYR A 145 3.23 -22.08 -5.11
N GLY A 146 3.62 -22.46 -3.90
CA GLY A 146 4.93 -22.11 -3.34
C GLY A 146 6.12 -22.59 -4.17
N THR A 147 6.01 -23.74 -4.83
CA THR A 147 7.04 -24.29 -5.73
C THR A 147 6.76 -24.03 -7.23
N ASN A 148 5.65 -23.36 -7.56
CA ASN A 148 5.33 -23.06 -8.95
C ASN A 148 6.35 -22.05 -9.54
N PRO A 149 7.06 -22.38 -10.65
CA PRO A 149 8.10 -21.52 -11.18
C PRO A 149 7.57 -20.21 -11.80
N TYR A 150 6.29 -20.15 -12.14
CA TYR A 150 5.65 -18.99 -12.74
C TYR A 150 5.22 -17.96 -11.70
N VAL A 151 5.01 -18.37 -10.46
CA VAL A 151 4.78 -17.46 -9.33
C VAL A 151 6.13 -16.96 -8.83
N THR A 152 6.43 -15.70 -9.04
CA THR A 152 7.75 -15.09 -8.76
C THR A 152 7.77 -14.25 -7.50
N ALA A 153 6.61 -13.76 -7.04
CA ALA A 153 6.44 -12.98 -5.84
C ALA A 153 5.08 -13.24 -5.18
N TRP A 154 4.93 -12.82 -3.94
CA TRP A 154 3.69 -12.82 -3.18
C TRP A 154 3.24 -11.40 -2.86
N HIS A 155 2.03 -11.05 -3.30
CA HIS A 155 1.34 -9.82 -2.95
C HIS A 155 0.43 -10.07 -1.75
N MET A 156 0.79 -9.54 -0.58
CA MET A 156 0.04 -9.74 0.65
C MET A 156 -1.08 -8.72 0.78
N GLY A 157 -2.32 -9.18 0.97
CA GLY A 157 -3.49 -8.32 1.07
C GLY A 157 -3.68 -7.41 -0.15
N ASN A 158 -4.11 -6.19 0.09
CA ASN A 158 -4.12 -5.07 -0.88
C ASN A 158 -4.41 -3.78 -0.12
N GLU A 159 -3.58 -2.74 -0.30
CA GLU A 159 -3.77 -1.38 0.25
C GLU A 159 -4.22 -1.40 1.73
N TYR A 160 -3.46 -2.05 2.61
CA TYR A 160 -3.80 -2.15 4.03
C TYR A 160 -4.12 -0.79 4.64
N GLY A 161 -5.25 -0.70 5.34
CA GLY A 161 -5.67 0.53 6.01
C GLY A 161 -6.56 1.44 5.18
N TRP A 162 -6.91 1.06 3.95
CA TRP A 162 -7.81 1.88 3.12
C TRP A 162 -9.18 2.07 3.79
N ASN A 163 -9.75 1.03 4.43
CA ASN A 163 -11.09 1.09 5.05
C ASN A 163 -11.15 0.57 6.48
N ASN A 164 -10.10 -0.04 7.02
CA ASN A 164 -10.13 -0.75 8.30
C ASN A 164 -9.01 -0.37 9.29
N ARG A 165 -8.27 0.70 9.03
CA ARG A 165 -7.25 1.23 9.94
C ARG A 165 -7.86 1.75 11.25
N GLU A 166 -8.98 2.44 11.15
CA GLU A 166 -9.74 2.92 12.30
C GLU A 166 -10.91 1.97 12.56
N ASP A 167 -10.67 0.89 13.28
CA ASP A 167 -11.70 -0.05 13.71
C ASP A 167 -12.16 0.26 15.14
N TYR A 168 -13.44 0.50 15.31
CA TYR A 168 -14.08 0.80 16.60
C TYR A 168 -14.90 -0.38 17.13
N SER A 169 -14.62 -1.62 16.72
CA SER A 169 -15.27 -2.84 17.19
C SER A 169 -14.89 -3.17 18.64
N ASP A 170 -15.55 -4.15 19.21
CA ASP A 170 -15.20 -4.66 20.54
C ASP A 170 -13.90 -5.46 20.51
N ASN A 171 -13.60 -6.17 19.38
CA ASN A 171 -12.30 -6.78 19.15
C ASN A 171 -11.18 -5.73 19.20
N ALA A 172 -11.37 -4.59 18.53
CA ALA A 172 -10.41 -3.50 18.55
C ALA A 172 -10.24 -2.88 19.93
N LEU A 173 -11.34 -2.73 20.71
CA LEU A 173 -11.25 -2.23 22.09
C LEU A 173 -10.38 -3.13 22.98
N ASP A 174 -10.59 -4.43 22.94
CA ASP A 174 -9.81 -5.38 23.75
C ASP A 174 -8.35 -5.43 23.30
N ALA A 175 -8.09 -5.41 22.00
CA ALA A 175 -6.76 -5.34 21.45
C ALA A 175 -6.05 -4.01 21.81
N PHE A 176 -6.76 -2.88 21.79
CA PHE A 176 -6.22 -1.56 22.16
C PHE A 176 -5.83 -1.50 23.63
N ARG A 177 -6.66 -2.04 24.52
CA ARG A 177 -6.33 -2.19 25.95
C ARG A 177 -5.07 -3.00 26.16
N ALA A 178 -4.93 -4.13 25.47
CA ALA A 178 -3.73 -4.96 25.51
C ALA A 178 -2.50 -4.22 24.94
N TRP A 179 -2.66 -3.46 23.84
CA TRP A 179 -1.61 -2.64 23.26
C TRP A 179 -1.16 -1.52 24.22
N CYS A 180 -2.09 -0.79 24.84
CA CYS A 180 -1.80 0.21 25.86
C CYS A 180 -1.05 -0.38 27.06
N ARG A 181 -1.47 -1.58 27.50
CA ARG A 181 -0.80 -2.28 28.61
C ARG A 181 0.65 -2.64 28.28
N ARG A 182 0.92 -3.08 27.05
CA ARG A 182 2.29 -3.36 26.57
C ARG A 182 3.13 -2.07 26.48
N LYS A 183 2.56 -1.00 25.94
CA LYS A 183 3.25 0.27 25.72
C LYS A 183 3.62 0.99 27.02
N TYR A 184 2.71 1.07 27.97
CA TYR A 184 2.84 1.89 29.17
C TYR A 184 3.24 1.12 30.41
N GLY A 185 2.98 -0.18 30.49
CA GLY A 185 3.26 -1.02 31.63
C GLY A 185 2.33 -0.77 32.83
N THR A 186 2.06 0.48 33.18
CA THR A 186 1.17 0.86 34.27
C THR A 186 0.14 1.89 33.83
N ILE A 187 -1.03 1.86 34.48
CA ILE A 187 -2.10 2.84 34.19
C ILE A 187 -1.68 4.27 34.55
N GLY A 188 -0.86 4.45 35.58
CA GLY A 188 -0.33 5.75 35.96
C GLY A 188 0.58 6.35 34.86
N ALA A 189 1.40 5.54 34.19
CA ALA A 189 2.21 6.01 33.06
C ALA A 189 1.33 6.41 31.86
N LEU A 190 0.27 5.68 31.56
CA LEU A 190 -0.71 6.04 30.55
C LEU A 190 -1.41 7.35 30.90
N ASN A 191 -1.93 7.48 32.13
CA ASN A 191 -2.58 8.68 32.60
C ASN A 191 -1.68 9.92 32.47
N GLN A 192 -0.42 9.79 32.83
CA GLN A 192 0.58 10.84 32.66
C GLN A 192 0.79 11.21 31.20
N ALA A 193 0.95 10.21 30.31
CA ALA A 193 1.21 10.42 28.89
C ALA A 193 0.02 11.08 28.17
N TRP A 194 -1.20 10.72 28.52
CA TRP A 194 -2.41 11.32 27.93
C TRP A 194 -2.87 12.59 28.65
N GLY A 195 -2.33 12.90 29.85
CA GLY A 195 -2.76 14.03 30.65
C GLY A 195 -4.22 13.93 31.11
N THR A 196 -4.65 12.76 31.56
CA THR A 196 -6.05 12.42 31.84
C THR A 196 -6.65 13.16 33.04
N THR A 197 -5.84 13.83 33.87
CA THR A 197 -6.31 14.77 34.88
C THR A 197 -7.11 15.93 34.29
N PHE A 198 -6.90 16.25 33.01
CA PHE A 198 -7.69 17.22 32.27
C PHE A 198 -9.13 16.70 32.15
N TRP A 199 -10.09 17.52 32.57
CA TRP A 199 -11.54 17.18 32.69
C TRP A 199 -11.85 15.98 33.60
N GLY A 200 -10.93 15.60 34.49
CA GLY A 200 -11.17 14.54 35.46
C GLY A 200 -11.37 13.16 34.86
N GLN A 201 -10.60 12.83 33.84
CA GLN A 201 -10.69 11.55 33.10
C GLN A 201 -9.58 10.55 33.49
N GLU A 202 -9.05 10.69 34.69
CA GLU A 202 -8.03 9.78 35.22
C GLU A 202 -8.60 8.35 35.37
N MET A 203 -7.87 7.37 34.83
CA MET A 203 -8.27 5.96 34.88
C MET A 203 -7.58 5.21 36.00
N ASN A 204 -8.30 4.28 36.65
CA ASN A 204 -7.79 3.44 37.74
C ASN A 204 -7.21 2.11 37.25
N GLY A 205 -7.55 1.69 36.02
CA GLY A 205 -7.08 0.45 35.42
C GLY A 205 -7.22 0.44 33.90
N PHE A 206 -6.51 -0.47 33.24
CA PHE A 206 -6.58 -0.59 31.79
C PHE A 206 -7.97 -1.00 31.26
N ASP A 207 -8.83 -1.55 32.13
CA ASP A 207 -10.20 -1.91 31.75
C ASP A 207 -11.09 -0.66 31.56
N GLU A 208 -10.68 0.49 32.09
CA GLU A 208 -11.32 1.78 31.88
C GLU A 208 -10.86 2.50 30.61
N VAL A 209 -9.80 1.98 29.93
CA VAL A 209 -9.34 2.52 28.66
C VAL A 209 -10.39 2.26 27.58
N LEU A 210 -10.73 3.32 26.83
CA LEU A 210 -11.68 3.28 25.72
C LEU A 210 -10.98 3.67 24.41
N ILE A 211 -11.46 3.14 23.29
CA ILE A 211 -11.13 3.67 21.96
C ILE A 211 -11.90 4.98 21.73
N PRO A 212 -11.40 5.91 20.90
CA PRO A 212 -12.02 7.23 20.71
C PRO A 212 -13.27 7.17 19.82
N ARG A 213 -14.31 6.43 20.26
CA ARG A 213 -15.64 6.42 19.64
C ARG A 213 -16.22 7.83 19.66
N PHE A 214 -17.32 8.06 18.91
CA PHE A 214 -17.96 9.36 18.86
C PHE A 214 -18.29 9.91 20.27
N MET A 215 -17.74 11.07 20.60
CA MET A 215 -17.83 11.71 21.93
C MET A 215 -18.56 13.06 21.87
N GLY A 216 -19.51 13.20 20.93
CA GLY A 216 -20.24 14.46 20.73
C GLY A 216 -19.56 15.45 19.79
N ALA A 217 -18.24 15.60 19.85
CA ALA A 217 -17.47 16.39 18.89
C ALA A 217 -16.04 15.85 18.75
N ASP A 218 -15.54 15.77 17.53
CA ASP A 218 -14.19 15.26 17.25
C ASP A 218 -13.09 16.15 17.85
N SER A 219 -13.37 17.46 18.00
CA SER A 219 -12.45 18.42 18.63
C SER A 219 -12.30 18.24 20.16
N MET A 220 -13.07 17.34 20.75
CA MET A 220 -13.07 17.10 22.22
C MET A 220 -12.36 15.80 22.60
N VAL A 221 -11.83 15.06 21.63
CA VAL A 221 -11.07 13.83 21.88
C VAL A 221 -9.70 14.18 22.49
N ASN A 222 -9.27 13.42 23.49
CA ASN A 222 -7.92 13.57 24.06
C ASN A 222 -6.86 13.33 22.98
N PRO A 223 -5.95 14.28 22.69
CA PRO A 223 -4.99 14.17 21.61
C PRO A 223 -3.98 13.02 21.79
N GLY A 224 -3.59 12.71 23.04
CA GLY A 224 -2.72 11.57 23.32
C GLY A 224 -3.42 10.23 23.03
N GLN A 225 -4.68 10.09 23.44
CA GLN A 225 -5.50 8.92 23.12
C GLN A 225 -5.70 8.77 21.61
N LYS A 226 -6.03 9.87 20.91
CA LYS A 226 -6.21 9.84 19.44
C LYS A 226 -4.93 9.41 18.72
N LEU A 227 -3.79 9.98 19.08
CA LEU A 227 -2.51 9.62 18.49
C LEU A 227 -2.15 8.16 18.75
N ASP A 228 -2.41 7.65 19.95
CA ASP A 228 -2.17 6.24 20.26
C ASP A 228 -3.14 5.30 19.53
N PHE A 229 -4.33 5.74 19.23
CA PHE A 229 -5.28 4.97 18.42
C PHE A 229 -4.83 4.90 16.94
N GLU A 230 -4.23 5.97 16.40
CA GLU A 230 -3.60 5.95 15.08
C GLU A 230 -2.41 4.97 15.03
N ARG A 231 -1.52 5.01 16.04
CA ARG A 231 -0.41 4.07 16.19
C ARG A 231 -0.89 2.63 16.27
N PHE A 232 -1.91 2.40 17.10
CA PHE A 232 -2.53 1.09 17.25
C PHE A 232 -3.08 0.55 15.94
N GLY A 233 -3.81 1.35 15.15
CA GLY A 233 -4.34 0.94 13.86
C GLY A 233 -3.24 0.54 12.88
N ASN A 234 -2.15 1.31 12.82
CA ASN A 234 -0.96 0.95 12.05
C ASN A 234 -0.35 -0.38 12.50
N ASP A 235 -0.11 -0.52 13.81
CA ASP A 235 0.55 -1.71 14.37
C ASP A 235 -0.26 -3.00 14.15
N MET A 236 -1.60 -2.91 14.29
CA MET A 236 -2.47 -4.08 14.10
C MET A 236 -2.49 -4.56 12.66
N LEU A 237 -2.50 -3.65 11.71
CA LEU A 237 -2.43 -4.00 10.28
C LEU A 237 -1.05 -4.55 9.91
N LEU A 238 0.03 -3.97 10.43
CA LEU A 238 1.38 -4.49 10.23
C LEU A 238 1.54 -5.88 10.84
N ASP A 239 1.01 -6.13 12.03
CA ASP A 239 1.01 -7.44 12.67
C ASP A 239 0.16 -8.46 11.90
N PHE A 240 -0.93 -8.01 11.26
CA PHE A 240 -1.74 -8.86 10.41
C PHE A 240 -0.97 -9.23 9.12
N TYR A 241 -0.39 -8.24 8.41
CA TYR A 241 0.50 -8.47 7.27
C TYR A 241 1.61 -9.48 7.59
N LYS A 242 2.31 -9.30 8.72
CA LYS A 242 3.37 -10.20 9.15
C LYS A 242 2.87 -11.62 9.36
N ALA A 243 1.69 -11.79 9.95
CA ALA A 243 1.10 -13.10 10.16
C ALA A 243 0.77 -13.81 8.84
N GLU A 244 0.23 -13.11 7.85
CA GLU A 244 -0.04 -13.65 6.52
C GLU A 244 1.26 -14.05 5.81
N ARG A 245 2.23 -13.12 5.77
CA ARG A 245 3.56 -13.37 5.20
C ARG A 245 4.21 -14.60 5.84
N ASP A 246 4.21 -14.68 7.15
CA ASP A 246 4.88 -15.76 7.89
C ASP A 246 4.20 -17.11 7.63
N ALA A 247 2.86 -17.13 7.52
CA ALA A 247 2.11 -18.33 7.17
C ALA A 247 2.47 -18.89 5.79
N ILE A 248 2.78 -18.03 4.82
CA ILE A 248 3.28 -18.44 3.50
C ILE A 248 4.77 -18.81 3.57
N ALA A 249 5.59 -18.00 4.25
CA ALA A 249 7.03 -18.18 4.34
C ALA A 249 7.44 -19.47 5.07
N GLU A 250 6.61 -19.98 5.98
CA GLU A 250 6.81 -21.30 6.61
C GLU A 250 6.85 -22.44 5.58
N ILE A 251 6.13 -22.30 4.46
CA ILE A 251 5.99 -23.29 3.40
C ILE A 251 6.92 -22.97 2.22
N CYS A 252 7.02 -21.69 1.85
CA CYS A 252 7.79 -21.27 0.70
C CYS A 252 8.66 -20.02 1.03
N PRO A 253 9.80 -20.21 1.71
CA PRO A 253 10.64 -19.12 2.21
C PRO A 253 11.45 -18.40 1.12
N ASP A 254 11.56 -18.98 -0.07
CA ASP A 254 12.49 -18.52 -1.10
C ASP A 254 11.89 -17.44 -2.03
N LYS A 255 10.57 -17.22 -1.97
CA LYS A 255 9.90 -16.20 -2.78
C LYS A 255 9.78 -14.90 -2.00
N PRO A 256 9.91 -13.75 -2.66
CA PRO A 256 9.78 -12.45 -2.02
C PRO A 256 8.32 -12.08 -1.75
N PHE A 257 8.13 -11.21 -0.75
CA PHE A 257 6.85 -10.69 -0.32
C PHE A 257 6.82 -9.18 -0.44
N THR A 258 5.69 -8.65 -0.90
CA THR A 258 5.39 -7.21 -0.90
C THR A 258 3.93 -6.97 -0.55
N THR A 259 3.58 -5.70 -0.41
CA THR A 259 2.21 -5.18 -0.42
C THR A 259 2.25 -3.76 -0.94
N ASN A 260 1.17 -3.30 -1.54
CA ASN A 260 1.09 -1.95 -2.08
C ASN A 260 0.93 -0.91 -0.97
N PHE A 261 1.82 0.08 -0.97
CA PHE A 261 1.74 1.28 -0.13
C PHE A 261 0.86 2.33 -0.82
N MET A 262 0.44 3.34 -0.06
CA MET A 262 -0.34 4.47 -0.56
C MET A 262 0.27 5.77 -0.06
N VAL A 263 1.54 6.03 -0.43
CA VAL A 263 2.32 7.12 0.17
C VAL A 263 1.83 8.53 -0.21
N SER A 264 1.09 8.66 -1.32
CA SER A 264 0.56 9.94 -1.80
C SER A 264 -0.90 10.21 -1.41
N THR A 265 -1.54 9.32 -0.67
CA THR A 265 -2.95 9.49 -0.30
C THR A 265 -3.11 10.14 1.08
N ASP A 266 -3.86 11.24 1.14
CA ASP A 266 -4.24 11.89 2.40
C ASP A 266 -5.20 11.02 3.25
N GLN A 267 -5.79 9.99 2.66
CA GLN A 267 -6.80 9.15 3.31
C GLN A 267 -6.20 8.04 4.17
N CYS A 268 -5.06 7.49 3.76
CA CYS A 268 -4.41 6.41 4.48
C CYS A 268 -2.92 6.72 4.64
N CYS A 269 -2.54 7.18 5.82
CA CYS A 269 -1.14 7.35 6.19
C CYS A 269 -0.75 6.26 7.17
N MET A 270 0.09 5.33 6.72
CA MET A 270 0.72 4.32 7.57
C MET A 270 2.15 4.74 7.89
N ASP A 271 2.75 4.16 8.91
CA ASP A 271 4.20 4.29 9.15
C ASP A 271 4.97 3.40 8.16
N TYR A 272 4.99 3.81 6.90
CA TYR A 272 5.65 3.04 5.85
C TYR A 272 7.15 2.84 6.06
N ALA A 273 7.79 3.61 6.95
CA ALA A 273 9.15 3.32 7.37
C ALA A 273 9.24 1.98 8.11
N ALA A 274 8.31 1.72 9.05
CA ALA A 274 8.21 0.44 9.75
C ALA A 274 7.77 -0.69 8.82
N TRP A 275 6.81 -0.43 7.90
CA TRP A 275 6.35 -1.42 6.93
C TRP A 275 7.46 -1.84 5.95
N ALA A 276 8.29 -0.90 5.49
CA ALA A 276 9.40 -1.17 4.57
C ALA A 276 10.47 -2.12 5.16
N GLU A 277 10.58 -2.20 6.49
CA GLU A 277 11.45 -3.18 7.15
C GLU A 277 10.92 -4.62 7.06
N GLU A 278 9.63 -4.79 6.81
CA GLU A 278 8.95 -6.09 6.82
C GLU A 278 8.68 -6.66 5.44
N VAL A 279 8.78 -5.87 4.37
CA VAL A 279 8.65 -6.33 2.97
C VAL A 279 10.03 -6.67 2.37
N ASN A 280 10.07 -7.53 1.36
CA ASN A 280 11.32 -7.84 0.65
C ASN A 280 11.69 -6.76 -0.37
N PHE A 281 10.70 -6.12 -0.96
CA PHE A 281 10.82 -4.94 -1.80
C PHE A 281 9.59 -4.05 -1.60
N VAL A 282 9.78 -2.74 -1.71
CA VAL A 282 8.68 -1.79 -1.52
C VAL A 282 7.92 -1.57 -2.82
N SER A 283 6.61 -1.44 -2.71
CA SER A 283 5.72 -1.12 -3.83
C SER A 283 4.71 -0.04 -3.43
N ASN A 284 4.21 0.71 -4.40
CA ASN A 284 3.34 1.86 -4.18
C ASN A 284 2.25 1.96 -5.23
N ASP A 285 1.08 2.40 -4.79
CA ASP A 285 -0.02 2.79 -5.65
C ASP A 285 -0.03 4.31 -5.77
N HIS A 286 -0.02 4.80 -7.00
CA HIS A 286 0.07 6.21 -7.26
C HIS A 286 -1.03 6.69 -8.21
N TYR A 287 -1.97 7.48 -7.68
CA TYR A 287 -3.08 8.07 -8.43
C TYR A 287 -3.09 9.59 -8.23
N PHE A 288 -2.94 10.34 -9.30
CA PHE A 288 -2.86 11.80 -9.27
C PHE A 288 -4.07 12.45 -8.61
N HIS A 289 -3.82 13.51 -7.82
CA HIS A 289 -4.87 14.36 -7.27
C HIS A 289 -5.25 15.48 -8.24
N GLU A 290 -6.50 15.94 -8.15
CA GLU A 290 -6.99 17.04 -8.98
C GLU A 290 -6.36 18.37 -8.57
N GLY A 291 -6.08 19.21 -9.57
CA GLY A 291 -5.61 20.58 -9.35
C GLY A 291 -4.14 20.73 -9.00
N GLU A 292 -3.38 19.64 -8.93
CA GLU A 292 -1.95 19.67 -8.70
C GLU A 292 -1.14 19.50 -9.99
N SER A 293 0.12 19.92 -9.96
CA SER A 293 1.07 19.51 -10.99
C SER A 293 1.34 18.02 -10.86
N HIS A 294 0.90 17.25 -11.82
CA HIS A 294 1.02 15.79 -11.81
C HIS A 294 2.46 15.31 -11.59
N LEU A 295 3.43 15.98 -12.23
CA LEU A 295 4.83 15.58 -12.13
C LEU A 295 5.47 15.96 -10.79
N ASP A 296 5.06 17.08 -10.18
CA ASP A 296 5.56 17.47 -8.86
C ASP A 296 5.07 16.50 -7.78
N GLU A 297 3.80 16.10 -7.87
CA GLU A 297 3.21 15.13 -6.95
C GLU A 297 3.86 13.75 -7.11
N LEU A 298 3.99 13.28 -8.35
CA LEU A 298 4.67 12.04 -8.68
C LEU A 298 6.09 12.04 -8.11
N ALA A 299 6.88 13.07 -8.42
CA ALA A 299 8.25 13.15 -7.97
C ALA A 299 8.37 13.21 -6.44
N CYS A 300 7.43 13.85 -5.75
CA CYS A 300 7.36 13.89 -4.29
C CYS A 300 7.07 12.50 -3.70
N SER A 301 6.07 11.79 -4.23
CA SER A 301 5.75 10.41 -3.83
C SER A 301 6.95 9.48 -4.04
N ASP A 302 7.55 9.57 -5.22
CA ASP A 302 8.65 8.70 -5.60
C ASP A 302 9.95 8.98 -4.82
N ALA A 303 10.19 10.23 -4.42
CA ALA A 303 11.31 10.56 -3.54
C ALA A 303 11.19 9.90 -2.15
N LEU A 304 9.96 9.77 -1.63
CA LEU A 304 9.74 8.98 -0.41
C LEU A 304 9.92 7.49 -0.68
N MET A 305 9.42 6.98 -1.82
CA MET A 305 9.60 5.57 -2.18
C MET A 305 11.06 5.18 -2.35
N ASP A 306 11.89 6.00 -2.99
CA ASP A 306 13.33 5.79 -3.11
C ASP A 306 14.00 5.66 -1.73
N SER A 307 13.65 6.55 -0.80
CA SER A 307 14.15 6.49 0.58
C SER A 307 13.67 5.23 1.32
N LEU A 308 12.39 4.85 1.19
CA LEU A 308 11.85 3.60 1.76
C LEU A 308 12.54 2.36 1.17
N ALA A 309 12.91 2.41 -0.11
CA ALA A 309 13.67 1.38 -0.79
C ALA A 309 15.17 1.40 -0.43
N LEU A 310 15.65 2.38 0.33
CA LEU A 310 17.08 2.60 0.63
C LEU A 310 17.92 2.77 -0.66
N GLY A 311 17.41 3.51 -1.64
CA GLY A 311 18.03 3.72 -2.94
C GLY A 311 18.02 2.52 -3.88
N LYS A 312 17.36 1.42 -3.51
CA LYS A 312 17.18 0.24 -4.37
C LYS A 312 15.98 0.41 -5.29
N PRO A 313 15.91 -0.34 -6.39
CA PRO A 313 14.72 -0.35 -7.23
C PRO A 313 13.45 -0.67 -6.45
N TRP A 314 12.34 -0.10 -6.87
CA TRP A 314 11.03 -0.27 -6.26
C TRP A 314 9.94 -0.44 -7.32
N TYR A 315 8.71 -0.76 -6.90
CA TYR A 315 7.62 -1.18 -7.75
C TYR A 315 6.46 -0.18 -7.73
N VAL A 316 6.10 0.39 -8.88
CA VAL A 316 4.79 1.03 -9.07
C VAL A 316 3.77 -0.08 -9.28
N MET A 317 3.07 -0.48 -8.21
CA MET A 317 2.18 -1.63 -8.25
C MET A 317 0.85 -1.30 -8.88
N GLU A 318 0.35 -0.11 -8.64
CA GLU A 318 -0.83 0.41 -9.30
C GLU A 318 -0.63 1.87 -9.72
N HIS A 319 -1.03 2.19 -10.94
CA HIS A 319 -1.44 3.53 -11.32
C HIS A 319 -2.41 3.48 -12.49
N SER A 320 -3.05 4.61 -12.83
CA SER A 320 -4.10 4.60 -13.86
C SER A 320 -3.54 4.84 -15.26
N THR A 321 -4.07 4.09 -16.23
CA THR A 321 -3.79 4.35 -17.65
C THR A 321 -4.41 5.67 -18.13
N SER A 322 -5.52 6.10 -17.52
CA SER A 322 -6.22 7.35 -17.82
C SER A 322 -7.10 7.76 -16.64
N ALA A 323 -8.40 8.02 -16.83
CA ALA A 323 -9.30 8.43 -15.77
C ALA A 323 -9.58 7.28 -14.78
N VAL A 324 -9.68 7.61 -13.51
CA VAL A 324 -10.27 6.77 -12.46
C VAL A 324 -11.78 7.06 -12.37
N GLN A 325 -12.56 6.40 -11.47
CA GLN A 325 -14.00 6.71 -11.33
C GLN A 325 -14.41 7.14 -9.92
N TRP A 326 -13.52 7.06 -8.94
CA TRP A 326 -13.80 7.30 -7.52
C TRP A 326 -13.53 8.73 -7.05
N LYS A 327 -13.11 9.62 -7.95
CA LYS A 327 -12.95 11.06 -7.65
C LYS A 327 -14.22 11.83 -8.01
N PRO A 328 -14.46 13.00 -7.39
CA PRO A 328 -15.59 13.87 -7.76
C PRO A 328 -15.57 14.30 -9.24
N LEU A 329 -14.37 14.52 -9.80
CA LEU A 329 -14.14 14.80 -11.22
C LEU A 329 -13.01 13.87 -11.72
N ASN A 330 -13.33 13.00 -12.68
CA ASN A 330 -12.41 12.04 -13.22
C ASN A 330 -11.86 12.53 -14.57
N THR A 331 -10.65 13.07 -14.55
CA THR A 331 -10.00 13.65 -15.72
C THR A 331 -9.19 12.59 -16.48
N ARG A 332 -9.44 12.51 -17.80
CA ARG A 332 -8.63 11.62 -18.66
C ARG A 332 -7.24 12.18 -18.88
N LYS A 333 -6.27 11.30 -18.98
CA LYS A 333 -4.92 11.66 -19.45
C LYS A 333 -4.94 12.09 -20.93
N ARG A 334 -4.12 13.06 -21.27
CA ARG A 334 -3.89 13.51 -22.66
C ARG A 334 -2.99 12.52 -23.40
N LYS A 335 -2.91 12.67 -24.71
CA LYS A 335 -1.99 11.85 -25.53
C LYS A 335 -0.56 11.99 -25.03
N GLY A 336 0.09 10.86 -24.74
CA GLY A 336 1.46 10.78 -24.27
C GLY A 336 1.64 10.91 -22.76
N GLU A 337 0.63 11.35 -21.99
CA GLU A 337 0.75 11.48 -20.53
C GLU A 337 0.90 10.13 -19.83
N THR A 338 0.22 9.08 -20.29
CA THR A 338 0.40 7.72 -19.74
C THR A 338 1.85 7.25 -19.86
N VAL A 339 2.46 7.44 -21.03
CA VAL A 339 3.86 7.08 -21.27
C VAL A 339 4.79 7.97 -20.46
N ARG A 340 4.59 9.29 -20.50
CA ARG A 340 5.40 10.26 -19.75
C ARG A 340 5.41 9.96 -18.24
N ASP A 341 4.23 9.75 -17.65
CA ASP A 341 4.09 9.56 -16.22
C ASP A 341 4.76 8.24 -15.78
N SER A 342 4.56 7.16 -16.54
CA SER A 342 5.23 5.89 -16.28
C SER A 342 6.75 5.98 -16.41
N LEU A 343 7.25 6.70 -17.42
CA LEU A 343 8.70 6.92 -17.58
C LEU A 343 9.26 7.86 -16.51
N ALA A 344 8.43 8.76 -15.94
CA ALA A 344 8.83 9.60 -14.81
C ALA A 344 9.06 8.75 -13.54
N HIS A 345 8.20 7.77 -13.25
CA HIS A 345 8.44 6.80 -12.18
C HIS A 345 9.76 6.03 -12.38
N VAL A 346 10.03 5.57 -13.61
CA VAL A 346 11.32 4.91 -13.92
C VAL A 346 12.51 5.85 -13.69
N ALA A 347 12.39 7.12 -14.11
CA ALA A 347 13.42 8.14 -13.86
C ALA A 347 13.61 8.44 -12.37
N MET A 348 12.65 8.10 -11.52
CA MET A 348 12.68 8.23 -10.07
C MET A 348 13.00 6.90 -9.35
N GLY A 349 13.51 5.88 -10.06
CA GLY A 349 14.05 4.66 -9.49
C GLY A 349 13.11 3.44 -9.52
N ALA A 350 11.93 3.54 -10.12
CA ALA A 350 11.06 2.39 -10.30
C ALA A 350 11.58 1.45 -11.40
N ASP A 351 11.65 0.15 -11.11
CA ASP A 351 11.98 -0.91 -12.09
C ASP A 351 10.79 -1.84 -12.41
N ALA A 352 9.60 -1.44 -11.97
CA ALA A 352 8.37 -2.13 -12.28
C ALA A 352 7.22 -1.12 -12.42
N ILE A 353 6.44 -1.25 -13.49
CA ILE A 353 5.31 -0.39 -13.82
C ILE A 353 4.07 -1.24 -14.05
N ASN A 354 3.18 -1.26 -13.09
CA ASN A 354 1.90 -1.92 -13.20
C ASN A 354 0.74 -0.92 -13.13
N PHE A 355 -0.36 -1.33 -13.74
CA PHE A 355 -1.59 -0.54 -13.81
C PHE A 355 -2.76 -1.24 -13.12
N PHE A 356 -3.58 -0.53 -12.43
CA PHE A 356 -4.94 -0.92 -12.21
C PHE A 356 -5.76 -0.46 -13.42
N GLN A 357 -6.21 -1.33 -14.35
CA GLN A 357 -6.04 -2.78 -14.39
C GLN A 357 -5.76 -3.25 -15.83
N TRP A 358 -5.58 -4.55 -16.05
CA TRP A 358 -5.34 -5.07 -17.40
C TRP A 358 -6.52 -4.80 -18.34
N ARG A 359 -7.70 -5.38 -18.05
CA ARG A 359 -8.93 -5.22 -18.86
C ARG A 359 -10.00 -4.48 -18.06
N ALA A 360 -10.62 -3.47 -18.67
CA ALA A 360 -11.70 -2.71 -18.03
C ALA A 360 -12.86 -3.59 -17.64
N SER A 361 -13.24 -3.60 -16.35
CA SER A 361 -14.36 -4.39 -15.81
C SER A 361 -15.67 -4.05 -16.48
N ALA A 362 -16.45 -5.06 -16.88
CA ALA A 362 -17.72 -4.87 -17.55
C ALA A 362 -18.83 -4.37 -16.61
N PHE A 363 -18.65 -4.55 -15.31
CA PHE A 363 -19.61 -4.20 -14.25
C PHE A 363 -18.88 -4.01 -12.92
N GLY A 364 -19.61 -3.67 -11.87
CA GLY A 364 -19.06 -3.42 -10.52
C GLY A 364 -18.75 -1.95 -10.29
N ALA A 365 -18.22 -1.66 -9.11
CA ALA A 365 -17.96 -0.30 -8.64
C ALA A 365 -16.89 0.44 -9.49
N GLU A 366 -16.02 -0.31 -10.17
CA GLU A 366 -14.89 0.20 -10.94
C GLU A 366 -15.05 0.02 -12.47
N SER A 367 -16.29 -0.18 -12.94
CA SER A 367 -16.59 -0.36 -14.37
C SER A 367 -16.21 0.84 -15.26
N PHE A 368 -16.04 2.02 -14.69
CA PHE A 368 -15.58 3.21 -15.41
C PHE A 368 -14.11 3.56 -15.16
N HIS A 369 -13.40 2.74 -14.37
CA HIS A 369 -11.94 2.90 -14.24
C HIS A 369 -11.26 2.55 -15.57
N SER A 370 -10.27 3.38 -15.97
CA SER A 370 -9.50 3.09 -17.18
C SER A 370 -8.65 1.84 -16.99
N ALA A 371 -8.37 1.14 -18.08
CA ALA A 371 -7.57 -0.07 -18.07
C ALA A 371 -6.63 -0.12 -19.26
N MET A 372 -5.63 -1.02 -19.23
CA MET A 372 -4.71 -1.21 -20.34
C MET A 372 -5.46 -1.63 -21.61
N VAL A 373 -6.43 -2.53 -21.49
CA VAL A 373 -7.40 -2.86 -22.54
C VAL A 373 -8.75 -2.21 -22.17
N PRO A 374 -9.12 -1.08 -22.78
CA PRO A 374 -10.39 -0.41 -22.50
C PRO A 374 -11.59 -1.20 -23.03
N HIS A 375 -12.82 -0.83 -22.63
CA HIS A 375 -14.07 -1.48 -23.11
C HIS A 375 -14.16 -1.54 -24.64
N ALA A 376 -13.63 -0.57 -25.36
CA ALA A 376 -13.60 -0.55 -26.82
C ALA A 376 -12.51 -1.45 -27.44
N GLY A 377 -11.76 -2.19 -26.62
CA GLY A 377 -10.77 -3.16 -27.05
C GLY A 377 -9.45 -2.58 -27.55
N GLU A 378 -8.70 -3.42 -28.26
CA GLU A 378 -7.33 -3.13 -28.71
C GLU A 378 -7.23 -2.00 -29.76
N ASP A 379 -8.26 -1.78 -30.54
CA ASP A 379 -8.25 -0.79 -31.61
C ASP A 379 -8.47 0.65 -31.11
N THR A 380 -7.84 0.99 -29.99
CA THR A 380 -7.96 2.26 -29.30
C THR A 380 -6.64 3.03 -29.23
N LYS A 381 -6.75 4.34 -29.02
CA LYS A 381 -5.57 5.18 -28.77
C LYS A 381 -4.86 4.80 -27.49
N LEU A 382 -5.61 4.39 -26.48
CA LEU A 382 -5.07 4.03 -25.16
C LEU A 382 -4.26 2.73 -25.25
N PHE A 383 -4.79 1.67 -25.86
CA PHE A 383 -4.05 0.43 -26.00
C PHE A 383 -2.76 0.63 -26.84
N ARG A 384 -2.79 1.48 -27.88
CA ARG A 384 -1.58 1.85 -28.63
C ARG A 384 -0.53 2.56 -27.75
N GLN A 385 -0.93 3.40 -26.78
CA GLN A 385 0.00 4.01 -25.82
C GLN A 385 0.56 2.97 -24.83
N VAL A 386 -0.25 1.98 -24.45
CA VAL A 386 0.22 0.86 -23.62
C VAL A 386 1.30 0.05 -24.36
N CYS A 387 1.10 -0.24 -25.65
CA CYS A 387 2.13 -0.89 -26.47
C CYS A 387 3.38 -0.01 -26.65
N GLU A 388 3.22 1.30 -26.83
CA GLU A 388 4.33 2.26 -26.91
C GLU A 388 5.14 2.29 -25.62
N LEU A 389 4.46 2.25 -24.47
CA LEU A 389 5.13 2.18 -23.18
C LEU A 389 5.93 0.89 -23.02
N GLY A 390 5.34 -0.27 -23.30
CA GLY A 390 6.05 -1.55 -23.23
C GLY A 390 7.32 -1.57 -24.08
N ALA A 391 7.23 -1.09 -25.32
CA ALA A 391 8.40 -0.97 -26.20
C ALA A 391 9.47 0.01 -25.64
N SER A 392 9.03 1.11 -25.01
CA SER A 392 9.93 2.07 -24.38
C SER A 392 10.66 1.47 -23.18
N LEU A 393 9.95 0.73 -22.32
CA LEU A 393 10.54 0.05 -21.16
C LEU A 393 11.55 -1.01 -21.56
N HIS A 394 11.29 -1.79 -22.62
CA HIS A 394 12.27 -2.72 -23.17
C HIS A 394 13.52 -1.99 -23.68
N THR A 395 13.34 -0.88 -24.40
CA THR A 395 14.46 -0.06 -24.88
C THR A 395 15.32 0.48 -23.74
N LEU A 396 14.70 0.95 -22.65
CA LEU A 396 15.41 1.44 -21.46
C LEU A 396 16.16 0.31 -20.76
N ALA A 397 15.56 -0.87 -20.64
CA ALA A 397 16.23 -2.04 -20.07
C ALA A 397 17.45 -2.46 -20.89
N ASP A 398 17.33 -2.51 -22.22
CA ASP A 398 18.44 -2.80 -23.14
C ASP A 398 19.56 -1.73 -23.07
N ALA A 399 19.20 -0.48 -22.74
CA ALA A 399 20.14 0.60 -22.50
C ALA A 399 20.81 0.56 -21.12
N GLY A 400 20.45 -0.40 -20.25
CA GLY A 400 21.05 -0.59 -18.94
C GLY A 400 20.45 0.28 -17.83
N VAL A 401 19.22 0.78 -17.99
CA VAL A 401 18.51 1.55 -16.93
C VAL A 401 18.05 0.63 -15.80
N GLN A 402 17.74 -0.63 -16.11
CA GLN A 402 17.31 -1.62 -15.14
C GLN A 402 18.33 -1.78 -13.98
N GLY A 403 17.88 -1.76 -12.75
CA GLY A 403 18.70 -1.93 -11.55
C GLY A 403 19.56 -0.71 -11.19
N THR A 404 19.35 0.43 -11.86
CA THR A 404 20.09 1.65 -11.53
C THR A 404 19.54 2.29 -10.23
N GLU A 405 20.41 2.95 -9.50
CA GLU A 405 20.09 3.66 -8.27
C GLU A 405 20.13 5.19 -8.53
N LEU A 406 19.26 5.93 -7.87
CA LEU A 406 19.31 7.39 -7.93
C LEU A 406 20.53 7.93 -7.19
N ALA A 407 21.14 9.00 -7.71
CA ALA A 407 22.18 9.71 -6.98
C ALA A 407 21.59 10.40 -5.75
N HIS A 408 22.23 10.29 -4.58
CA HIS A 408 21.81 10.99 -3.38
C HIS A 408 21.83 12.50 -3.54
N SER A 409 20.87 13.18 -2.89
CA SER A 409 20.88 14.63 -2.74
C SER A 409 21.75 15.06 -1.55
N ASP A 410 22.18 16.31 -1.56
CA ASP A 410 22.80 16.95 -0.38
C ASP A 410 21.73 17.41 0.66
N THR A 411 20.46 17.35 0.32
CA THR A 411 19.34 17.85 1.13
C THR A 411 18.32 16.76 1.44
N ALA A 412 17.99 16.60 2.73
CA ALA A 412 16.89 15.77 3.22
C ALA A 412 15.71 16.64 3.69
N ILE A 413 14.50 16.26 3.31
CA ILE A 413 13.26 16.77 3.88
C ILE A 413 12.70 15.63 4.74
N LEU A 414 12.59 15.83 6.05
CA LEU A 414 12.19 14.76 6.97
C LEU A 414 10.67 14.58 6.99
N PHE A 415 10.25 13.33 6.82
CA PHE A 415 8.86 12.90 6.94
C PHE A 415 8.65 12.05 8.21
N SER A 416 7.54 12.29 8.91
CA SER A 416 7.15 11.56 10.13
C SER A 416 5.67 11.20 10.08
N ALA A 417 5.35 9.90 10.02
CA ALA A 417 3.96 9.43 10.08
C ALA A 417 3.27 9.88 11.39
N GLU A 418 3.97 9.88 12.51
CA GLU A 418 3.43 10.35 13.79
C GLU A 418 3.07 11.84 13.77
N SER A 419 3.91 12.67 13.13
CA SER A 419 3.61 14.09 12.97
C SER A 419 2.44 14.32 12.01
N GLU A 420 2.33 13.51 10.95
CA GLU A 420 1.17 13.53 10.06
C GLU A 420 -0.13 13.18 10.84
N TRP A 421 -0.12 12.11 11.62
CA TRP A 421 -1.28 11.76 12.47
C TRP A 421 -1.60 12.86 13.48
N ALA A 422 -0.59 13.46 14.11
CA ALA A 422 -0.77 14.56 15.06
C ALA A 422 -1.37 15.81 14.36
N THR A 423 -0.99 16.14 13.13
CA THR A 423 -1.54 17.28 12.39
C THR A 423 -3.00 17.08 11.97
N ARG A 424 -3.50 15.85 11.93
CA ARG A 424 -4.93 15.53 11.73
C ARG A 424 -5.78 15.75 12.98
N SER A 425 -5.17 16.06 14.12
CA SER A 425 -5.90 16.36 15.37
C SER A 425 -6.57 17.73 15.28
N GLN A 426 -7.84 17.80 15.69
CA GLN A 426 -8.59 19.06 15.76
C GLN A 426 -8.23 19.95 16.96
N THR A 427 -7.29 19.52 17.80
CA THR A 427 -6.86 20.25 19.00
C THR A 427 -5.66 21.17 18.78
N LEU A 428 -5.22 21.34 17.53
CA LEU A 428 -4.09 22.19 17.16
C LEU A 428 -4.46 23.67 17.05
N PRO A 429 -3.49 24.60 17.12
CA PRO A 429 -3.72 26.02 16.94
C PRO A 429 -4.35 26.39 15.60
N SER A 430 -4.17 25.55 14.57
CA SER A 430 -4.79 25.67 13.26
C SER A 430 -5.08 24.32 12.66
N MET A 431 -6.27 24.12 12.13
CA MET A 431 -6.65 22.94 11.34
C MET A 431 -6.06 22.96 9.91
N LYS A 432 -5.31 24.01 9.55
CA LYS A 432 -4.59 24.10 8.28
C LYS A 432 -3.18 23.53 8.35
N LEU A 433 -2.69 23.20 9.54
CA LEU A 433 -1.42 22.49 9.69
C LEU A 433 -1.58 21.08 9.12
N ASN A 434 -0.72 20.72 8.19
CA ASN A 434 -0.66 19.39 7.59
C ASN A 434 0.79 19.08 7.25
N HIS A 435 1.35 18.09 7.90
CA HIS A 435 2.76 17.76 7.77
C HIS A 435 3.11 17.31 6.34
N TRP A 436 2.28 16.45 5.71
CA TRP A 436 2.53 15.98 4.35
C TRP A 436 2.45 17.10 3.30
N HIS A 437 1.50 18.03 3.45
CA HIS A 437 1.40 19.19 2.56
C HIS A 437 2.65 20.09 2.67
N ASP A 438 3.15 20.30 3.88
CA ASP A 438 4.36 21.12 4.09
C ASP A 438 5.62 20.42 3.52
N VAL A 439 5.72 19.08 3.66
CA VAL A 439 6.78 18.28 3.00
C VAL A 439 6.74 18.48 1.48
N ARG A 440 5.55 18.38 0.87
CA ARG A 440 5.37 18.57 -0.58
C ARG A 440 5.70 19.98 -1.03
N ASP A 441 5.31 21.00 -0.26
CA ASP A 441 5.59 22.39 -0.61
C ASP A 441 7.09 22.69 -0.55
N TRP A 442 7.81 22.16 0.44
CA TRP A 442 9.28 22.23 0.48
C TRP A 442 9.91 21.50 -0.70
N TYR A 443 9.46 20.28 -0.99
CA TYR A 443 9.96 19.49 -2.11
C TYR A 443 9.77 20.23 -3.45
N ARG A 444 8.56 20.77 -3.67
CA ARG A 444 8.24 21.59 -4.86
C ARG A 444 9.11 22.83 -4.95
N ALA A 445 9.43 23.47 -3.83
CA ALA A 445 10.31 24.65 -3.82
C ALA A 445 11.73 24.28 -4.30
N PHE A 446 12.28 23.13 -3.89
CA PHE A 446 13.57 22.63 -4.40
C PHE A 446 13.51 22.31 -5.88
N LEU A 447 12.47 21.61 -6.36
CA LEU A 447 12.29 21.33 -7.79
C LEU A 447 12.24 22.62 -8.63
N ASN A 448 11.47 23.60 -8.19
CA ASN A 448 11.37 24.90 -8.88
C ASN A 448 12.68 25.69 -8.89
N ALA A 449 13.54 25.47 -7.91
CA ALA A 449 14.89 26.03 -7.87
C ALA A 449 15.89 25.24 -8.73
N GLY A 450 15.46 24.17 -9.42
CA GLY A 450 16.33 23.28 -10.19
C GLY A 450 17.27 22.45 -9.32
N SER A 451 16.89 22.20 -8.07
CA SER A 451 17.65 21.43 -7.09
C SER A 451 16.87 20.18 -6.70
N ARG A 452 17.57 19.10 -6.36
CA ARG A 452 16.97 17.88 -5.83
C ARG A 452 17.02 17.88 -4.31
N ALA A 453 15.99 17.33 -3.69
CA ALA A 453 15.95 16.95 -2.28
C ALA A 453 15.42 15.52 -2.19
N ASP A 454 15.86 14.77 -1.17
CA ASP A 454 15.30 13.47 -0.86
C ASP A 454 14.25 13.64 0.26
N ILE A 455 13.16 12.87 0.23
CA ILE A 455 12.21 12.83 1.34
C ILE A 455 12.54 11.61 2.18
N VAL A 456 13.02 11.84 3.39
CA VAL A 456 13.59 10.79 4.24
C VAL A 456 12.74 10.58 5.48
N PRO A 457 12.31 9.34 5.80
CA PRO A 457 11.66 9.08 7.07
C PRO A 457 12.52 9.53 8.27
N LEU A 458 11.89 10.22 9.23
CA LEU A 458 12.60 10.71 10.44
C LEU A 458 13.33 9.57 11.18
N ALA A 459 12.77 8.35 11.12
CA ALA A 459 13.36 7.16 11.76
C ALA A 459 14.64 6.64 11.08
N TYR A 460 14.89 7.02 9.82
CA TYR A 460 16.05 6.55 9.06
C TYR A 460 17.33 7.35 9.39
N ASP A 461 18.47 6.93 8.87
CA ASP A 461 19.70 7.69 8.99
C ASP A 461 19.78 8.81 7.94
N TRP A 462 19.86 10.04 8.40
CA TRP A 462 20.00 11.25 7.60
C TRP A 462 21.26 12.06 7.96
N SER A 463 22.19 11.47 8.70
CA SER A 463 23.41 12.16 9.19
C SER A 463 24.38 12.52 8.07
N SER A 464 24.30 11.87 6.90
CA SER A 464 25.17 12.12 5.75
C SER A 464 24.76 13.33 4.89
N TYR A 465 23.55 13.87 5.08
CA TYR A 465 23.09 15.05 4.35
C TYR A 465 23.77 16.33 4.85
N LYS A 466 23.89 17.34 3.97
CA LYS A 466 24.43 18.65 4.32
C LYS A 466 23.36 19.61 4.84
N THR A 467 22.12 19.40 4.39
CA THR A 467 20.96 20.21 4.78
C THR A 467 19.82 19.30 5.19
N VAL A 468 19.21 19.58 6.32
CA VAL A 468 18.03 18.88 6.82
C VAL A 468 16.90 19.87 7.03
N VAL A 469 15.75 19.62 6.42
CA VAL A 469 14.51 20.41 6.55
C VAL A 469 13.50 19.62 7.38
N LEU A 470 12.91 20.28 8.39
CA LEU A 470 11.90 19.70 9.29
C LEU A 470 10.56 20.43 9.12
N PRO A 471 9.74 20.08 8.10
CA PRO A 471 8.46 20.76 7.89
C PRO A 471 7.44 20.26 8.91
N THR A 472 6.93 21.16 9.76
CA THR A 472 5.83 20.90 10.72
C THR A 472 5.96 19.56 11.49
N VAL A 473 7.18 19.21 11.89
CA VAL A 473 7.42 18.02 12.73
C VAL A 473 6.99 18.32 14.16
N LEU A 474 5.88 17.74 14.58
CA LEU A 474 5.27 17.98 15.90
C LEU A 474 5.70 16.96 16.96
N ILE A 475 6.03 15.74 16.54
CA ILE A 475 6.38 14.64 17.43
C ILE A 475 7.85 14.28 17.24
N LEU A 476 8.62 14.46 18.30
CA LEU A 476 10.05 14.10 18.36
C LEU A 476 10.29 13.28 19.64
N SER A 477 11.02 12.20 19.50
CA SER A 477 11.56 11.49 20.65
C SER A 477 12.76 12.24 21.23
N ALA A 478 13.18 11.88 22.45
CA ALA A 478 14.42 12.41 23.03
C ALA A 478 15.66 12.03 22.16
N ALA A 479 15.63 10.85 21.55
CA ALA A 479 16.67 10.40 20.63
C ALA A 479 16.72 11.26 19.34
N ASP A 480 15.56 11.56 18.75
CA ASP A 480 15.48 12.43 17.56
C ASP A 480 15.95 13.83 17.87
N THR A 481 15.57 14.37 19.03
CA THR A 481 16.06 15.69 19.49
C THR A 481 17.58 15.72 19.63
N GLN A 482 18.19 14.65 20.18
CA GLN A 482 19.64 14.56 20.28
C GLN A 482 20.31 14.47 18.91
N ARG A 483 19.77 13.62 17.99
CA ARG A 483 20.28 13.51 16.61
C ARG A 483 20.25 14.86 15.87
N LEU A 484 19.19 15.63 16.04
CA LEU A 484 19.07 16.98 15.46
C LEU A 484 20.09 17.95 16.07
N ALA A 485 20.31 17.90 17.38
CA ALA A 485 21.33 18.71 18.05
C ALA A 485 22.74 18.36 17.57
N ASP A 486 23.05 17.06 17.44
CA ASP A 486 24.34 16.58 16.94
C ASP A 486 24.59 16.98 15.49
N PHE A 487 23.54 16.97 14.65
CA PHE A 487 23.62 17.41 13.26
C PHE A 487 23.88 18.91 13.13
N ALA A 488 23.34 19.73 14.03
CA ALA A 488 23.49 21.19 14.02
C ALA A 488 24.81 21.67 14.61
N ALA A 489 25.60 20.82 15.31
CA ALA A 489 26.84 21.13 15.98
C ALA A 489 28.05 21.10 15.04
#